data_a3101effa1b9397f3b10d9e79984cf97
#
_entry.id   a3101effa1b9397f3b10d9e79984cf97
#
_cell.length_a   1.000
_cell.length_b   1.000
_cell.length_c   1.000
_cell.angle_alpha   90.00
_cell.angle_beta   90.00
_cell.angle_gamma   90.00
#
_symmetry.space_group_name_H-M   'P 1'
#
loop_
_entity.id
_entity.type
_entity.pdbx_description
1 polymer ?
#
loop_
_entity_poly.entity_id
_entity_poly.type
_entity_poly.pdbx_seq_one_letter_code
_entity_poly.pdbx_strand_id
1 'polypeptide(L)'
;MDNDLIYKIALTQIPMVGSVRAKNLISYCGGVKEIFSKPKQYLKKIPGVGEALAANINSFKDFDDINLEIDFINQNQIDVHFFLDESYPYRLKQIPDCPIVLYSKGSSNLNPEKCIAIVGTRKMTSYGKQFIEELMEELNAYQPTIVSGLAYGIDVHAHKQSLKNMMPTFGVVAHGLDKIYPSVHKNVARDMIKNQGAVISEYMSNTIPNRENFPMRNRLVAGMVDAVIVVESANKGGSLITAELANQYNRDVLALPGAINQKYSSGCNYLIKNNKAHLIEDIEDLVHLLNWDIKVEKKIQKPLFHNFSENEQKLYSLIKENIEVGVDHLQIKSGFVSSLLAITLLELEMKNCIISLPGKRYKLV
;
A
#
# COMPACT_ATOMS: atom_id res chain seq x y z
N MET A 1 -16.54 7.93 -20.94
CA MET A 1 -15.77 6.68 -21.07
C MET A 1 -14.41 7.03 -21.62
N ASP A 2 -13.36 6.48 -21.06
CA ASP A 2 -12.00 6.65 -21.60
C ASP A 2 -11.96 6.02 -23.00
N ASN A 3 -11.82 6.85 -24.05
CA ASN A 3 -11.80 6.39 -25.43
C ASN A 3 -10.63 5.44 -25.74
N ASP A 4 -9.66 5.35 -24.84
CA ASP A 4 -8.45 4.53 -25.01
C ASP A 4 -8.47 3.23 -24.21
N LEU A 5 -9.52 2.98 -23.41
CA LEU A 5 -9.63 1.79 -22.56
C LEU A 5 -9.49 0.49 -23.37
N ILE A 6 -10.14 0.43 -24.54
CA ILE A 6 -10.06 -0.72 -25.44
C ILE A 6 -8.62 -1.02 -25.84
N TYR A 7 -7.82 0.00 -26.13
CA TYR A 7 -6.41 -0.15 -26.53
C TYR A 7 -5.51 -0.48 -25.33
N LYS A 8 -5.82 0.07 -24.13
CA LYS A 8 -5.10 -0.25 -22.88
C LYS A 8 -5.22 -1.75 -22.57
N ILE A 9 -6.42 -2.31 -22.66
CA ILE A 9 -6.66 -3.73 -22.42
C ILE A 9 -6.08 -4.57 -23.57
N ALA A 10 -6.33 -4.19 -24.84
CA ALA A 10 -5.83 -4.90 -26.01
C ALA A 10 -4.29 -5.10 -25.95
N LEU A 11 -3.55 -4.05 -25.55
CA LEU A 11 -2.09 -4.12 -25.45
C LEU A 11 -1.60 -5.23 -24.50
N THR A 12 -2.37 -5.56 -23.46
CA THR A 12 -2.02 -6.64 -22.51
C THR A 12 -2.23 -8.03 -23.11
N GLN A 13 -3.02 -8.16 -24.16
CA GLN A 13 -3.37 -9.43 -24.80
C GLN A 13 -2.46 -9.78 -25.99
N ILE A 14 -1.63 -8.85 -26.43
CA ILE A 14 -0.71 -9.12 -27.55
C ILE A 14 0.38 -10.08 -27.10
N PRO A 15 0.57 -11.22 -27.77
CA PRO A 15 1.64 -12.16 -27.46
C PRO A 15 3.01 -11.49 -27.47
N MET A 16 3.86 -11.79 -26.48
CA MET A 16 5.19 -11.23 -26.27
C MET A 16 5.21 -9.77 -25.76
N VAL A 17 4.08 -9.12 -25.54
CA VAL A 17 4.01 -7.82 -24.88
C VAL A 17 3.92 -8.02 -23.38
N GLY A 18 5.07 -7.98 -22.70
CA GLY A 18 5.12 -7.87 -21.23
C GLY A 18 5.19 -6.41 -20.80
N SER A 19 5.14 -6.15 -19.50
CA SER A 19 5.11 -4.80 -18.90
C SER A 19 6.19 -3.87 -19.44
N VAL A 20 7.43 -4.31 -19.51
CA VAL A 20 8.57 -3.49 -19.98
C VAL A 20 8.41 -3.10 -21.44
N ARG A 21 8.05 -4.06 -22.30
CA ARG A 21 7.84 -3.80 -23.73
C ARG A 21 6.64 -2.90 -23.98
N ALA A 22 5.56 -3.07 -23.23
CA ALA A 22 4.38 -2.22 -23.31
C ALA A 22 4.73 -0.75 -22.99
N LYS A 23 5.46 -0.52 -21.90
CA LYS A 23 5.91 0.84 -21.52
C LYS A 23 6.79 1.47 -22.59
N ASN A 24 7.72 0.71 -23.16
CA ASN A 24 8.56 1.19 -24.26
C ASN A 24 7.72 1.54 -25.49
N LEU A 25 6.80 0.67 -25.90
CA LEU A 25 5.90 0.93 -27.01
C LEU A 25 5.10 2.22 -26.81
N ILE A 26 4.51 2.41 -25.63
CA ILE A 26 3.74 3.61 -25.30
C ILE A 26 4.62 4.87 -25.40
N SER A 27 5.82 4.82 -24.81
CA SER A 27 6.76 5.95 -24.82
C SER A 27 7.20 6.35 -26.25
N TYR A 28 7.53 5.37 -27.09
CA TYR A 28 8.02 5.64 -28.45
C TYR A 28 6.90 5.98 -29.44
N CYS A 29 5.69 5.47 -29.23
CA CYS A 29 4.56 5.74 -30.13
C CYS A 29 3.77 7.01 -29.76
N GLY A 30 3.95 7.52 -28.54
CA GLY A 30 3.26 8.71 -28.02
C GLY A 30 1.90 8.42 -27.37
N GLY A 31 1.48 7.15 -27.28
CA GLY A 31 0.23 6.74 -26.65
C GLY A 31 -0.11 5.29 -26.95
N VAL A 32 -1.16 4.78 -26.30
CA VAL A 32 -1.55 3.36 -26.43
C VAL A 32 -2.23 3.12 -27.79
N LYS A 33 -3.15 4.00 -28.17
CA LYS A 33 -3.90 3.92 -29.44
C LYS A 33 -2.95 4.01 -30.63
N GLU A 34 -1.95 4.87 -30.56
CA GLU A 34 -0.98 5.12 -31.60
C GLU A 34 -0.15 3.88 -31.94
N ILE A 35 0.05 2.98 -30.99
CA ILE A 35 0.78 1.70 -31.19
C ILE A 35 0.10 0.90 -32.31
N PHE A 36 -1.23 0.81 -32.27
CA PHE A 36 -2.00 0.01 -33.23
C PHE A 36 -2.09 0.64 -34.62
N SER A 37 -1.80 1.94 -34.76
CA SER A 37 -1.78 2.66 -36.04
C SER A 37 -0.41 2.68 -36.71
N LYS A 38 0.68 2.35 -35.98
CA LYS A 38 2.04 2.41 -36.55
C LYS A 38 2.33 1.24 -37.48
N PRO A 39 2.98 1.50 -38.62
CA PRO A 39 3.37 0.41 -39.54
C PRO A 39 4.45 -0.46 -38.90
N LYS A 40 4.49 -1.74 -39.27
CA LYS A 40 5.46 -2.75 -38.77
C LYS A 40 6.92 -2.25 -38.82
N GLN A 41 7.30 -1.58 -39.89
CA GLN A 41 8.67 -1.05 -40.06
C GLN A 41 9.03 0.04 -39.02
N TYR A 42 8.06 0.83 -38.56
CA TYR A 42 8.26 1.79 -37.49
C TYR A 42 8.47 1.09 -36.16
N LEU A 43 7.56 0.14 -35.83
CA LEU A 43 7.62 -0.62 -34.58
C LEU A 43 8.94 -1.35 -34.40
N LYS A 44 9.52 -1.92 -35.47
CA LYS A 44 10.82 -2.61 -35.46
C LYS A 44 12.00 -1.72 -35.04
N LYS A 45 11.89 -0.41 -35.16
CA LYS A 45 12.94 0.54 -34.75
C LYS A 45 12.96 0.79 -33.25
N ILE A 46 11.89 0.37 -32.56
CA ILE A 46 11.75 0.56 -31.10
C ILE A 46 12.63 -0.49 -30.38
N PRO A 47 13.47 -0.08 -29.42
CA PRO A 47 14.31 -1.02 -28.66
C PRO A 47 13.48 -2.14 -28.00
N GLY A 48 13.88 -3.38 -28.23
CA GLY A 48 13.19 -4.58 -27.71
C GLY A 48 11.99 -5.05 -28.54
N VAL A 49 11.68 -4.40 -29.67
CA VAL A 49 10.62 -4.79 -30.60
C VAL A 49 11.22 -5.40 -31.84
N GLY A 50 11.27 -6.74 -31.85
CA GLY A 50 11.73 -7.52 -33.03
C GLY A 50 10.63 -7.75 -34.04
N GLU A 51 10.99 -8.46 -35.12
CA GLU A 51 10.10 -8.81 -36.25
C GLU A 51 8.80 -9.48 -35.82
N ALA A 52 8.89 -10.50 -34.95
CA ALA A 52 7.74 -11.27 -34.48
C ALA A 52 6.77 -10.42 -33.65
N LEU A 53 7.30 -9.58 -32.73
CA LEU A 53 6.47 -8.72 -31.90
C LEU A 53 5.76 -7.64 -32.73
N ALA A 54 6.49 -7.00 -33.67
CA ALA A 54 5.88 -6.04 -34.57
C ALA A 54 4.80 -6.67 -35.46
N ALA A 55 4.97 -7.92 -35.87
CA ALA A 55 3.96 -8.67 -36.59
C ALA A 55 2.72 -8.94 -35.73
N ASN A 56 2.90 -9.40 -34.47
CA ASN A 56 1.79 -9.64 -33.54
C ASN A 56 0.96 -8.37 -33.28
N ILE A 57 1.61 -7.21 -33.12
CA ILE A 57 0.90 -5.93 -32.93
C ILE A 57 0.06 -5.60 -34.17
N ASN A 58 0.63 -5.66 -35.37
CA ASN A 58 -0.08 -5.32 -36.60
C ASN A 58 -1.16 -6.32 -36.99
N SER A 59 -1.07 -7.58 -36.56
CA SER A 59 -2.07 -8.61 -36.83
C SER A 59 -3.15 -8.75 -35.77
N PHE A 60 -3.05 -8.01 -34.66
CA PHE A 60 -4.04 -8.06 -33.60
C PHE A 60 -5.41 -7.61 -34.07
N LYS A 61 -6.43 -8.45 -33.90
CA LYS A 61 -7.82 -8.21 -34.36
C LYS A 61 -8.85 -8.55 -33.29
N ASP A 62 -8.45 -9.04 -32.12
CA ASP A 62 -9.34 -9.61 -31.10
C ASP A 62 -10.04 -8.50 -30.27
N PHE A 63 -10.44 -7.39 -30.95
CA PHE A 63 -11.15 -6.27 -30.30
C PHE A 63 -12.56 -6.64 -29.86
N ASP A 64 -13.19 -7.65 -30.45
CA ASP A 64 -14.51 -8.12 -30.03
C ASP A 64 -14.43 -8.74 -28.63
N ASP A 65 -13.40 -9.53 -28.34
CA ASP A 65 -13.14 -10.10 -27.02
C ASP A 65 -12.85 -8.99 -25.97
N ILE A 66 -12.17 -7.92 -26.39
CA ILE A 66 -11.92 -6.76 -25.53
C ILE A 66 -13.22 -6.01 -25.24
N ASN A 67 -14.12 -5.87 -26.20
CA ASN A 67 -15.43 -5.26 -25.98
C ASN A 67 -16.28 -6.07 -24.99
N LEU A 68 -16.26 -7.41 -25.10
CA LEU A 68 -16.92 -8.29 -24.12
C LEU A 68 -16.34 -8.11 -22.71
N GLU A 69 -15.01 -7.94 -22.59
CA GLU A 69 -14.37 -7.65 -21.30
C GLU A 69 -14.80 -6.28 -20.75
N ILE A 70 -14.90 -5.24 -21.60
CA ILE A 70 -15.37 -3.92 -21.20
C ILE A 70 -16.82 -3.99 -20.70
N ASP A 71 -17.67 -4.75 -21.38
CA ASP A 71 -19.05 -4.97 -20.94
C ASP A 71 -19.10 -5.68 -19.58
N PHE A 72 -18.26 -6.71 -19.38
CA PHE A 72 -18.13 -7.39 -18.10
C PHE A 72 -17.66 -6.44 -16.98
N ILE A 73 -16.64 -5.60 -17.24
CA ILE A 73 -16.12 -4.60 -16.32
C ILE A 73 -17.23 -3.66 -15.86
N ASN A 74 -18.00 -3.10 -16.82
CA ASN A 74 -19.08 -2.16 -16.55
C ASN A 74 -20.21 -2.83 -15.73
N GLN A 75 -20.65 -4.02 -16.12
CA GLN A 75 -21.72 -4.76 -15.43
C GLN A 75 -21.35 -5.16 -14.00
N ASN A 76 -20.07 -5.42 -13.75
CA ASN A 76 -19.59 -5.87 -12.46
C ASN A 76 -19.00 -4.79 -11.58
N GLN A 77 -19.03 -3.51 -12.01
CA GLN A 77 -18.46 -2.39 -11.28
C GLN A 77 -16.98 -2.64 -10.92
N ILE A 78 -16.20 -3.02 -11.92
CA ILE A 78 -14.76 -3.24 -11.80
C ILE A 78 -14.05 -1.96 -12.23
N ASP A 79 -13.15 -1.48 -11.39
CA ASP A 79 -12.27 -0.36 -11.73
C ASP A 79 -11.06 -0.88 -12.51
N VAL A 80 -10.68 -0.12 -13.54
CA VAL A 80 -9.48 -0.39 -14.33
C VAL A 80 -8.46 0.71 -14.08
N HIS A 81 -7.28 0.32 -13.63
CA HIS A 81 -6.19 1.24 -13.31
C HIS A 81 -5.06 1.06 -14.32
N PHE A 82 -4.81 2.07 -15.11
CA PHE A 82 -3.70 2.09 -16.04
C PHE A 82 -2.46 2.70 -15.38
N PHE A 83 -1.26 2.22 -15.70
CA PHE A 83 -0.02 2.59 -14.99
C PHE A 83 0.34 4.09 -15.05
N LEU A 84 -0.27 4.86 -15.97
CA LEU A 84 -0.13 6.31 -16.06
C LEU A 84 -1.19 7.06 -15.26
N ASP A 85 -2.28 6.41 -14.86
CA ASP A 85 -3.37 7.03 -14.12
C ASP A 85 -2.96 7.31 -12.66
N GLU A 86 -3.53 8.33 -12.04
CA GLU A 86 -3.30 8.66 -10.62
C GLU A 86 -3.84 7.57 -9.68
N SER A 87 -4.90 6.88 -10.11
CA SER A 87 -5.51 5.78 -9.34
C SER A 87 -4.64 4.52 -9.26
N TYR A 88 -3.60 4.43 -10.10
CA TYR A 88 -2.70 3.27 -10.10
C TYR A 88 -1.83 3.24 -8.83
N PRO A 89 -1.62 2.07 -8.19
CA PRO A 89 -0.82 1.97 -6.97
C PRO A 89 0.60 2.52 -7.16
N TYR A 90 0.91 3.63 -6.47
CA TYR A 90 2.22 4.29 -6.63
C TYR A 90 3.39 3.39 -6.21
N ARG A 91 3.18 2.55 -5.16
CA ARG A 91 4.18 1.57 -4.73
C ARG A 91 4.48 0.56 -5.83
N LEU A 92 3.43 0.06 -6.47
CA LEU A 92 3.56 -0.90 -7.57
C LEU A 92 4.19 -0.26 -8.81
N LYS A 93 3.95 1.02 -9.06
CA LYS A 93 4.55 1.76 -10.17
C LYS A 93 6.09 1.83 -10.10
N GLN A 94 6.65 1.70 -8.90
CA GLN A 94 8.10 1.74 -8.65
C GLN A 94 8.83 0.45 -9.05
N ILE A 95 8.13 -0.68 -9.20
CA ILE A 95 8.77 -1.93 -9.58
C ILE A 95 8.93 -2.02 -11.11
N PRO A 96 10.03 -2.61 -11.60
CA PRO A 96 10.34 -2.61 -13.05
C PRO A 96 9.32 -3.37 -13.89
N ASP A 97 8.75 -4.43 -13.34
CA ASP A 97 7.81 -5.35 -13.99
C ASP A 97 6.34 -5.13 -13.58
N CYS A 98 5.98 -3.93 -13.09
CA CYS A 98 4.59 -3.63 -12.77
C CYS A 98 3.68 -3.77 -14.01
N PRO A 99 2.50 -4.37 -13.87
CA PRO A 99 1.56 -4.51 -14.98
C PRO A 99 1.09 -3.13 -15.46
N ILE A 100 0.81 -3.01 -16.76
CA ILE A 100 0.31 -1.74 -17.31
C ILE A 100 -1.19 -1.53 -17.01
N VAL A 101 -1.92 -2.59 -16.72
CA VAL A 101 -3.34 -2.58 -16.35
C VAL A 101 -3.54 -3.42 -15.11
N LEU A 102 -4.33 -2.91 -14.18
CA LEU A 102 -4.86 -3.65 -13.04
C LEU A 102 -6.38 -3.52 -13.03
N TYR A 103 -7.02 -4.57 -12.61
CA TYR A 103 -8.46 -4.63 -12.36
C TYR A 103 -8.70 -4.71 -10.85
N SER A 104 -9.62 -3.93 -10.31
CA SER A 104 -10.02 -4.04 -8.90
C SER A 104 -11.53 -4.03 -8.75
N LYS A 105 -12.02 -4.78 -7.75
CA LYS A 105 -13.40 -4.76 -7.30
C LYS A 105 -13.44 -4.45 -5.81
N GLY A 106 -14.13 -3.37 -5.44
CA GLY A 106 -14.21 -2.90 -4.06
C GLY A 106 -13.72 -1.47 -3.92
N SER A 107 -12.75 -1.20 -3.05
CA SER A 107 -12.17 0.14 -2.90
C SER A 107 -11.47 0.57 -4.18
N SER A 108 -11.79 1.77 -4.66
CA SER A 108 -11.09 2.42 -5.78
C SER A 108 -9.78 3.09 -5.36
N ASN A 109 -9.58 3.34 -4.06
CA ASN A 109 -8.32 3.85 -3.55
C ASN A 109 -7.35 2.72 -3.25
N LEU A 110 -6.44 2.44 -4.17
CA LEU A 110 -5.37 1.45 -4.04
C LEU A 110 -4.05 2.05 -3.48
N ASN A 111 -4.09 3.29 -2.97
CA ASN A 111 -2.95 4.03 -2.43
C ASN A 111 -3.12 4.37 -0.95
N PRO A 112 -3.29 3.37 -0.04
CA PRO A 112 -3.40 3.63 1.39
C PRO A 112 -2.08 4.20 1.93
N GLU A 113 -2.16 4.99 3.01
CA GLU A 113 -0.98 5.60 3.65
C GLU A 113 -0.03 4.53 4.19
N LYS A 114 -0.58 3.51 4.88
CA LYS A 114 0.17 2.40 5.45
C LYS A 114 -0.30 1.09 4.81
N CYS A 115 0.63 0.31 4.30
CA CYS A 115 0.30 -0.90 3.55
C CYS A 115 1.35 -1.99 3.78
N ILE A 116 0.92 -3.13 4.31
CA ILE A 116 1.81 -4.28 4.56
C ILE A 116 1.23 -5.57 3.98
N ALA A 117 2.09 -6.49 3.58
CA ALA A 117 1.67 -7.82 3.19
C ALA A 117 1.91 -8.83 4.30
N ILE A 118 0.97 -9.74 4.51
CA ILE A 118 1.14 -10.91 5.38
C ILE A 118 0.98 -12.15 4.52
N VAL A 119 2.05 -12.95 4.46
CA VAL A 119 2.12 -14.14 3.62
C VAL A 119 2.69 -15.34 4.39
N GLY A 120 2.39 -16.55 3.91
CA GLY A 120 2.94 -17.73 4.55
C GLY A 120 2.45 -19.05 3.97
N THR A 121 2.60 -20.10 4.78
CA THR A 121 2.21 -21.45 4.40
C THR A 121 0.70 -21.61 4.23
N ARG A 122 0.30 -22.47 3.29
CA ARG A 122 -1.10 -22.91 3.16
C ARG A 122 -1.56 -23.84 4.29
N LYS A 123 -0.62 -24.35 5.10
CA LYS A 123 -0.85 -25.24 6.24
C LYS A 123 -0.42 -24.54 7.53
N MET A 124 -1.15 -23.50 7.89
CA MET A 124 -0.93 -22.70 9.08
C MET A 124 -0.98 -23.58 10.35
N THR A 125 -0.04 -23.35 11.26
CA THR A 125 -0.03 -24.00 12.58
C THR A 125 -0.75 -23.15 13.62
N SER A 126 -0.93 -23.68 14.84
CA SER A 126 -1.48 -22.88 15.96
C SER A 126 -0.55 -21.72 16.33
N TYR A 127 0.75 -21.87 16.19
CA TYR A 127 1.74 -20.82 16.45
C TYR A 127 1.57 -19.64 15.49
N GLY A 128 1.59 -19.90 14.18
CA GLY A 128 1.38 -18.85 13.19
C GLY A 128 -0.01 -18.22 13.27
N LYS A 129 -1.04 -19.01 13.66
CA LYS A 129 -2.38 -18.52 13.89
C LYS A 129 -2.43 -17.51 15.03
N GLN A 130 -1.88 -17.88 16.18
CA GLN A 130 -1.83 -17.04 17.38
C GLN A 130 -1.08 -15.74 17.10
N PHE A 131 0.10 -15.82 16.51
CA PHE A 131 0.88 -14.63 16.14
C PHE A 131 0.09 -13.65 15.27
N ILE A 132 -0.63 -14.13 14.23
CA ILE A 132 -1.44 -13.24 13.40
C ILE A 132 -2.57 -12.60 14.23
N GLU A 133 -3.23 -13.34 15.11
CA GLU A 133 -4.31 -12.83 15.95
C GLU A 133 -3.81 -11.70 16.86
N GLU A 134 -2.70 -11.90 17.54
CA GLU A 134 -2.06 -10.91 18.42
C GLU A 134 -1.57 -9.69 17.62
N LEU A 135 -0.81 -9.92 16.56
CA LEU A 135 -0.31 -8.85 15.68
C LEU A 135 -1.44 -7.97 15.12
N MET A 136 -2.55 -8.58 14.70
CA MET A 136 -3.68 -7.83 14.14
C MET A 136 -4.45 -7.01 15.17
N GLU A 137 -4.51 -7.45 16.41
CA GLU A 137 -5.10 -6.67 17.50
C GLU A 137 -4.26 -5.42 17.80
N GLU A 138 -2.95 -5.54 17.79
CA GLU A 138 -2.01 -4.42 17.99
C GLU A 138 -1.97 -3.48 16.78
N LEU A 139 -1.98 -4.02 15.55
CA LEU A 139 -2.04 -3.25 14.30
C LEU A 139 -3.28 -2.36 14.19
N ASN A 140 -4.34 -2.67 14.94
CA ASN A 140 -5.57 -1.89 14.92
C ASN A 140 -5.34 -0.41 15.30
N ALA A 141 -4.34 -0.11 16.12
CA ALA A 141 -3.97 1.27 16.46
C ALA A 141 -3.39 2.07 15.29
N TYR A 142 -2.84 1.39 14.30
CA TYR A 142 -2.17 1.99 13.13
C TYR A 142 -3.02 1.99 11.87
N GLN A 143 -4.09 1.19 11.83
CA GLN A 143 -5.04 1.06 10.71
C GLN A 143 -4.37 0.84 9.34
N PRO A 144 -3.39 -0.07 9.19
CA PRO A 144 -2.81 -0.34 7.88
C PRO A 144 -3.77 -1.11 6.99
N THR A 145 -3.59 -0.98 5.68
CA THR A 145 -4.20 -1.91 4.72
C THR A 145 -3.36 -3.19 4.65
N ILE A 146 -4.02 -4.33 4.85
CA ILE A 146 -3.37 -5.65 4.80
C ILE A 146 -3.51 -6.24 3.40
N VAL A 147 -2.39 -6.58 2.77
CA VAL A 147 -2.36 -7.21 1.45
C VAL A 147 -1.99 -8.68 1.57
N SER A 148 -2.68 -9.55 0.87
CA SER A 148 -2.31 -10.96 0.77
C SER A 148 -2.87 -11.63 -0.49
N GLY A 149 -2.58 -12.90 -0.67
CA GLY A 149 -2.90 -13.64 -1.88
C GLY A 149 -4.22 -14.41 -1.86
N LEU A 150 -5.04 -14.27 -0.84
CA LEU A 150 -6.31 -14.99 -0.67
C LEU A 150 -6.15 -16.53 -0.73
N ALA A 151 -4.95 -17.06 -0.53
CA ALA A 151 -4.66 -18.49 -0.50
C ALA A 151 -5.13 -19.14 0.81
N TYR A 152 -5.09 -20.47 0.89
CA TYR A 152 -5.32 -21.19 2.16
C TYR A 152 -4.27 -20.80 3.21
N GLY A 153 -4.59 -21.03 4.49
CA GLY A 153 -3.66 -20.86 5.62
C GLY A 153 -3.45 -19.41 6.00
N ILE A 154 -2.22 -18.95 6.02
CA ILE A 154 -1.82 -17.62 6.50
C ILE A 154 -2.58 -16.50 5.76
N ASP A 155 -2.62 -16.55 4.43
CA ASP A 155 -3.23 -15.48 3.63
C ASP A 155 -4.69 -15.21 4.01
N VAL A 156 -5.53 -16.25 3.96
CA VAL A 156 -6.96 -16.10 4.29
C VAL A 156 -7.18 -15.78 5.75
N HIS A 157 -6.30 -16.24 6.65
CA HIS A 157 -6.39 -15.93 8.07
C HIS A 157 -6.07 -14.46 8.33
N ALA A 158 -5.04 -13.91 7.68
CA ALA A 158 -4.74 -12.49 7.72
C ALA A 158 -5.93 -11.63 7.25
N HIS A 159 -6.57 -11.98 6.12
CA HIS A 159 -7.78 -11.28 5.68
C HIS A 159 -8.93 -11.34 6.71
N LYS A 160 -9.18 -12.51 7.32
CA LYS A 160 -10.23 -12.67 8.33
C LYS A 160 -9.96 -11.85 9.59
N GLN A 161 -8.71 -11.83 10.06
CA GLN A 161 -8.34 -11.02 11.23
C GLN A 161 -8.35 -9.52 10.92
N SER A 162 -7.96 -9.12 9.70
CA SER A 162 -8.13 -7.75 9.24
C SER A 162 -9.58 -7.29 9.30
N LEU A 163 -10.50 -8.10 8.76
CA LEU A 163 -11.95 -7.83 8.80
C LEU A 163 -12.49 -7.79 10.22
N LYS A 164 -12.06 -8.71 11.11
CA LYS A 164 -12.45 -8.73 12.54
C LYS A 164 -12.06 -7.44 13.24
N ASN A 165 -10.89 -6.88 12.90
CA ASN A 165 -10.34 -5.65 13.47
C ASN A 165 -10.71 -4.39 12.65
N MET A 166 -11.67 -4.49 11.72
CA MET A 166 -12.14 -3.38 10.88
C MET A 166 -11.05 -2.68 10.05
N MET A 167 -9.95 -3.37 9.77
CA MET A 167 -8.87 -2.87 8.91
C MET A 167 -9.15 -3.21 7.44
N PRO A 168 -8.91 -2.31 6.49
CA PRO A 168 -9.01 -2.60 5.06
C PRO A 168 -8.06 -3.73 4.66
N THR A 169 -8.50 -4.58 3.70
CA THR A 169 -7.63 -5.64 3.23
C THR A 169 -7.80 -5.90 1.73
N PHE A 170 -6.68 -6.06 1.03
CA PHE A 170 -6.63 -6.27 -0.41
C PHE A 170 -6.20 -7.71 -0.72
N GLY A 171 -7.06 -8.43 -1.44
CA GLY A 171 -6.77 -9.76 -1.93
C GLY A 171 -6.28 -9.71 -3.38
N VAL A 172 -5.00 -9.95 -3.59
CA VAL A 172 -4.47 -10.04 -4.94
C VAL A 172 -4.66 -11.46 -5.45
N VAL A 173 -5.26 -11.64 -6.63
CA VAL A 173 -5.59 -12.97 -7.16
C VAL A 173 -4.86 -13.26 -8.47
N ALA A 174 -4.74 -14.55 -8.83
CA ALA A 174 -3.98 -15.04 -9.98
C ALA A 174 -4.90 -15.50 -11.13
N HIS A 175 -6.06 -14.87 -11.26
CA HIS A 175 -7.12 -15.21 -12.23
C HIS A 175 -8.03 -14.00 -12.45
N GLY A 176 -8.95 -14.08 -13.39
CA GLY A 176 -9.93 -13.01 -13.64
C GLY A 176 -10.89 -12.79 -12.46
N LEU A 177 -11.48 -11.58 -12.38
CA LEU A 177 -12.39 -11.19 -11.29
C LEU A 177 -13.82 -11.76 -11.43
N ASP A 178 -14.07 -12.58 -12.43
CA ASP A 178 -15.32 -13.30 -12.66
C ASP A 178 -15.54 -14.46 -11.65
N LYS A 179 -14.48 -14.90 -11.01
CA LYS A 179 -14.49 -16.00 -10.02
C LYS A 179 -13.55 -15.72 -8.86
N ILE A 180 -13.70 -16.50 -7.79
CA ILE A 180 -12.76 -16.50 -6.65
C ILE A 180 -12.18 -17.92 -6.50
N TYR A 181 -10.86 -17.96 -6.42
CA TYR A 181 -10.13 -19.19 -6.13
C TYR A 181 -9.19 -19.02 -4.92
N PRO A 182 -9.27 -19.93 -3.94
CA PRO A 182 -10.20 -21.06 -3.81
C PRO A 182 -11.65 -20.61 -3.60
N SER A 183 -12.62 -21.35 -4.12
CA SER A 183 -14.04 -20.99 -4.05
C SER A 183 -14.59 -20.88 -2.62
N VAL A 184 -13.99 -21.60 -1.67
CA VAL A 184 -14.34 -21.51 -0.23
C VAL A 184 -14.07 -20.15 0.38
N HIS A 185 -13.24 -19.31 -0.26
CA HIS A 185 -12.93 -17.96 0.19
C HIS A 185 -13.85 -16.88 -0.41
N LYS A 186 -14.88 -17.27 -1.17
CA LYS A 186 -15.82 -16.33 -1.81
C LYS A 186 -16.51 -15.40 -0.81
N ASN A 187 -16.87 -15.90 0.36
CA ASN A 187 -17.49 -15.07 1.41
C ASN A 187 -16.48 -14.05 1.96
N VAL A 188 -15.23 -14.47 2.21
CA VAL A 188 -14.18 -13.56 2.68
C VAL A 188 -13.94 -12.44 1.65
N ALA A 189 -13.80 -12.79 0.36
CA ALA A 189 -13.63 -11.80 -0.71
C ALA A 189 -14.80 -10.81 -0.78
N ARG A 190 -16.05 -11.28 -0.62
CA ARG A 190 -17.22 -10.42 -0.57
C ARG A 190 -17.20 -9.47 0.63
N ASP A 191 -16.81 -9.98 1.80
CA ASP A 191 -16.77 -9.18 3.03
C ASP A 191 -15.62 -8.15 2.96
N MET A 192 -14.48 -8.47 2.33
CA MET A 192 -13.40 -7.52 2.01
C MET A 192 -13.94 -6.34 1.20
N ILE A 193 -14.64 -6.62 0.08
CA ILE A 193 -15.21 -5.59 -0.79
C ILE A 193 -16.17 -4.67 -0.04
N LYS A 194 -16.98 -5.23 0.88
CA LYS A 194 -17.94 -4.46 1.68
C LYS A 194 -17.29 -3.58 2.74
N ASN A 195 -16.10 -3.93 3.21
CA ASN A 195 -15.39 -3.26 4.30
C ASN A 195 -14.16 -2.49 3.82
N GLN A 196 -14.32 -1.65 2.79
CA GLN A 196 -13.30 -0.78 2.22
C GLN A 196 -12.06 -1.50 1.67
N GLY A 197 -12.12 -2.81 1.53
CA GLY A 197 -11.09 -3.62 0.91
C GLY A 197 -11.33 -3.79 -0.59
N ALA A 198 -10.46 -4.54 -1.24
CA ALA A 198 -10.56 -4.84 -2.67
C ALA A 198 -10.07 -6.25 -3.02
N VAL A 199 -10.56 -6.78 -4.14
CA VAL A 199 -9.96 -7.91 -4.84
C VAL A 199 -9.31 -7.39 -6.12
N ILE A 200 -8.04 -7.70 -6.32
CA ILE A 200 -7.19 -7.08 -7.35
C ILE A 200 -6.60 -8.18 -8.25
N SER A 201 -6.60 -7.94 -9.54
CA SER A 201 -6.02 -8.84 -10.54
C SER A 201 -5.34 -8.08 -11.68
N GLU A 202 -4.35 -8.69 -12.31
CA GLU A 202 -3.80 -8.22 -13.59
C GLU A 202 -4.40 -8.97 -14.80
N TYR A 203 -5.29 -9.90 -14.57
CA TYR A 203 -5.85 -10.79 -15.59
C TYR A 203 -7.27 -10.39 -15.95
N MET A 204 -7.60 -10.47 -17.25
CA MET A 204 -8.97 -10.34 -17.76
C MET A 204 -9.89 -11.43 -17.18
N SER A 205 -11.19 -11.19 -17.26
CA SER A 205 -12.22 -12.17 -16.94
C SER A 205 -11.99 -13.47 -17.71
N ASN A 206 -12.57 -14.56 -17.24
CA ASN A 206 -12.36 -15.92 -17.79
C ASN A 206 -10.94 -16.49 -17.70
N THR A 207 -9.94 -15.72 -17.24
CA THR A 207 -8.61 -16.28 -16.96
C THR A 207 -8.71 -17.27 -15.80
N ILE A 208 -8.35 -18.54 -16.06
CA ILE A 208 -8.39 -19.60 -15.04
C ILE A 208 -7.15 -19.54 -14.13
N PRO A 209 -7.26 -20.01 -12.87
CA PRO A 209 -6.13 -20.04 -11.94
C PRO A 209 -5.13 -21.14 -12.35
N ASN A 210 -4.17 -20.79 -13.16
CA ASN A 210 -3.08 -21.67 -13.57
C ASN A 210 -1.91 -21.62 -12.59
N ARG A 211 -1.16 -22.73 -12.49
CA ARG A 211 -0.03 -22.84 -11.56
C ARG A 211 1.02 -21.75 -11.78
N GLU A 212 1.24 -21.34 -13.00
CA GLU A 212 2.22 -20.34 -13.41
C GLU A 212 1.83 -18.91 -12.99
N ASN A 213 0.53 -18.64 -12.89
CA ASN A 213 0.03 -17.32 -12.53
C ASN A 213 0.28 -16.99 -11.04
N PHE A 214 0.40 -17.98 -10.16
CA PHE A 214 0.59 -17.71 -8.72
C PHE A 214 1.93 -17.05 -8.40
N PRO A 215 3.09 -17.53 -8.91
CA PRO A 215 4.36 -16.81 -8.75
C PRO A 215 4.34 -15.41 -9.39
N MET A 216 3.71 -15.28 -10.56
CA MET A 216 3.58 -13.98 -11.24
C MET A 216 2.76 -13.00 -10.41
N ARG A 217 1.65 -13.43 -9.82
CA ARG A 217 0.84 -12.62 -8.93
C ARG A 217 1.60 -12.16 -7.66
N ASN A 218 2.51 -12.98 -7.13
CA ASN A 218 3.24 -12.65 -5.89
C ASN A 218 4.06 -11.37 -6.02
N ARG A 219 4.51 -11.00 -7.23
CA ARG A 219 5.18 -9.70 -7.46
C ARG A 219 4.27 -8.51 -7.18
N LEU A 220 2.97 -8.66 -7.43
CA LEU A 220 2.00 -7.61 -7.10
C LEU A 220 1.84 -7.46 -5.59
N VAL A 221 1.76 -8.58 -4.86
CA VAL A 221 1.69 -8.57 -3.40
C VAL A 221 2.91 -7.86 -2.81
N ALA A 222 4.12 -8.23 -3.27
CA ALA A 222 5.37 -7.63 -2.81
C ALA A 222 5.50 -6.16 -3.24
N GLY A 223 5.07 -5.82 -4.46
CA GLY A 223 5.25 -4.49 -5.04
C GLY A 223 4.27 -3.43 -4.52
N MET A 224 3.11 -3.84 -3.98
CA MET A 224 2.05 -2.93 -3.53
C MET A 224 2.22 -2.44 -2.09
N VAL A 225 3.22 -2.92 -1.36
CA VAL A 225 3.34 -2.73 0.09
C VAL A 225 4.64 -2.04 0.50
N ASP A 226 4.68 -1.56 1.74
CA ASP A 226 5.89 -1.02 2.37
C ASP A 226 6.77 -2.15 2.90
N ALA A 227 6.14 -3.17 3.52
CA ALA A 227 6.83 -4.34 4.04
C ALA A 227 6.05 -5.64 3.82
N VAL A 228 6.78 -6.75 3.81
CA VAL A 228 6.23 -8.12 3.74
C VAL A 228 6.57 -8.89 5.01
N ILE A 229 5.55 -9.38 5.71
CA ILE A 229 5.69 -10.23 6.89
C ILE A 229 5.49 -11.69 6.48
N VAL A 230 6.50 -12.52 6.67
CA VAL A 230 6.45 -13.98 6.45
C VAL A 230 6.23 -14.68 7.78
N VAL A 231 5.00 -15.15 8.01
CA VAL A 231 4.63 -15.75 9.29
C VAL A 231 5.13 -17.20 9.42
N GLU A 232 4.90 -18.02 8.42
CA GLU A 232 5.38 -19.41 8.38
C GLU A 232 5.72 -19.81 6.95
N SER A 233 6.86 -20.48 6.76
CA SER A 233 7.28 -21.03 5.47
C SER A 233 8.16 -22.25 5.63
N ALA A 234 7.97 -23.25 4.78
CA ALA A 234 8.97 -24.30 4.60
C ALA A 234 10.09 -23.80 3.67
N ASN A 235 11.25 -24.49 3.66
CA ASN A 235 12.44 -24.12 2.85
C ASN A 235 12.20 -23.94 1.33
N LYS A 236 11.09 -24.45 0.79
CA LYS A 236 10.66 -24.30 -0.60
C LYS A 236 9.22 -23.76 -0.69
N GLY A 237 8.83 -22.92 0.27
CA GLY A 237 7.50 -22.33 0.33
C GLY A 237 7.32 -21.19 -0.68
N GLY A 238 6.09 -21.05 -1.21
CA GLY A 238 5.75 -19.96 -2.14
C GLY A 238 5.91 -18.55 -1.53
N SER A 239 5.77 -18.42 -0.20
CA SER A 239 5.99 -17.16 0.52
C SER A 239 7.44 -16.69 0.49
N LEU A 240 8.42 -17.61 0.33
CA LEU A 240 9.83 -17.22 0.14
C LEU A 240 10.04 -16.51 -1.21
N ILE A 241 9.26 -16.87 -2.24
CA ILE A 241 9.29 -16.15 -3.53
C ILE A 241 8.82 -14.71 -3.33
N THR A 242 7.75 -14.50 -2.56
CA THR A 242 7.25 -13.16 -2.25
C THR A 242 8.29 -12.33 -1.47
N ALA A 243 8.95 -12.95 -0.48
CA ALA A 243 10.03 -12.32 0.30
C ALA A 243 11.23 -11.93 -0.59
N GLU A 244 11.64 -12.83 -1.50
CA GLU A 244 12.75 -12.54 -2.43
C GLU A 244 12.39 -11.39 -3.40
N LEU A 245 11.17 -11.37 -3.93
CA LEU A 245 10.66 -10.28 -4.77
C LEU A 245 10.59 -8.95 -3.99
N ALA A 246 10.15 -8.98 -2.73
CA ALA A 246 10.14 -7.80 -1.85
C ALA A 246 11.53 -7.21 -1.69
N ASN A 247 12.54 -8.04 -1.40
CA ASN A 247 13.94 -7.61 -1.33
C ASN A 247 14.43 -7.01 -2.66
N GLN A 248 14.08 -7.63 -3.81
CA GLN A 248 14.44 -7.09 -5.13
C GLN A 248 13.80 -5.75 -5.44
N TYR A 249 12.64 -5.47 -4.84
CA TYR A 249 11.91 -4.21 -4.99
C TYR A 249 12.22 -3.19 -3.90
N ASN A 250 13.25 -3.44 -3.07
CA ASN A 250 13.62 -2.62 -1.92
C ASN A 250 12.45 -2.39 -0.95
N ARG A 251 11.68 -3.47 -0.68
CA ARG A 251 10.67 -3.50 0.37
C ARG A 251 11.23 -4.22 1.57
N ASP A 252 10.90 -3.74 2.76
CA ASP A 252 11.31 -4.41 3.98
C ASP A 252 10.67 -5.79 4.09
N VAL A 253 11.42 -6.74 4.61
CA VAL A 253 10.94 -8.09 4.85
C VAL A 253 11.14 -8.42 6.32
N LEU A 254 10.08 -8.90 6.97
CA LEU A 254 10.12 -9.40 8.33
C LEU A 254 9.73 -10.88 8.32
N ALA A 255 10.28 -11.67 9.21
CA ALA A 255 9.97 -13.10 9.31
C ALA A 255 9.82 -13.52 10.79
N LEU A 256 8.73 -14.24 11.06
CA LEU A 256 8.48 -14.80 12.39
C LEU A 256 9.48 -15.94 12.66
N PRO A 257 10.33 -15.85 13.69
CA PRO A 257 11.23 -16.94 14.06
C PRO A 257 10.45 -18.13 14.60
N GLY A 258 11.05 -19.30 14.60
CA GLY A 258 10.44 -20.46 15.21
C GLY A 258 11.46 -21.60 15.45
N ALA A 259 10.99 -22.66 16.07
CA ALA A 259 11.85 -23.77 16.48
C ALA A 259 12.52 -24.45 15.27
N ILE A 260 13.80 -24.75 15.39
CA ILE A 260 14.64 -25.30 14.30
C ILE A 260 14.16 -26.67 13.77
N ASN A 261 13.45 -27.42 14.60
CA ASN A 261 12.87 -28.72 14.25
C ASN A 261 11.46 -28.61 13.63
N GLN A 262 10.89 -27.41 13.54
CA GLN A 262 9.57 -27.19 12.96
C GLN A 262 9.67 -26.94 11.45
N LYS A 263 8.90 -27.68 10.65
CA LYS A 263 8.93 -27.64 9.20
C LYS A 263 8.64 -26.26 8.64
N TYR A 264 7.65 -25.56 9.20
CA TYR A 264 7.18 -24.27 8.68
C TYR A 264 7.91 -23.07 9.29
N SER A 265 8.80 -23.29 10.26
CA SER A 265 9.74 -22.27 10.75
C SER A 265 11.01 -22.22 9.90
N SER A 266 11.34 -23.30 9.21
CA SER A 266 12.63 -23.46 8.51
C SER A 266 12.87 -22.39 7.43
N GLY A 267 11.83 -21.96 6.73
CA GLY A 267 11.93 -20.92 5.70
C GLY A 267 12.09 -19.53 6.30
N CYS A 268 11.37 -19.21 7.38
CA CYS A 268 11.51 -17.93 8.11
C CYS A 268 12.91 -17.83 8.74
N ASN A 269 13.35 -18.87 9.44
CA ASN A 269 14.70 -18.92 10.01
C ASN A 269 15.80 -18.82 8.93
N TYR A 270 15.58 -19.38 7.73
CA TYR A 270 16.48 -19.20 6.59
C TYR A 270 16.56 -17.74 6.14
N LEU A 271 15.44 -17.03 6.03
CA LEU A 271 15.43 -15.60 5.68
C LEU A 271 16.21 -14.77 6.69
N ILE A 272 15.94 -14.97 7.99
CA ILE A 272 16.61 -14.25 9.08
C ILE A 272 18.11 -14.55 9.08
N LYS A 273 18.49 -15.84 9.06
CA LYS A 273 19.89 -16.29 9.08
C LYS A 273 20.73 -15.72 7.94
N ASN A 274 20.12 -15.48 6.77
CA ASN A 274 20.81 -14.95 5.59
C ASN A 274 20.65 -13.45 5.39
N ASN A 275 20.19 -12.71 6.40
CA ASN A 275 19.94 -11.27 6.36
C ASN A 275 18.99 -10.85 5.21
N LYS A 276 18.02 -11.73 4.89
CA LYS A 276 16.97 -11.48 3.90
C LYS A 276 15.66 -11.04 4.53
N ALA A 277 15.56 -11.07 5.85
CA ALA A 277 14.44 -10.56 6.62
C ALA A 277 14.92 -10.14 8.02
N HIS A 278 14.31 -9.08 8.54
CA HIS A 278 14.35 -8.76 9.95
C HIS A 278 13.54 -9.80 10.73
N LEU A 279 13.96 -10.09 11.95
CA LEU A 279 13.15 -10.90 12.85
C LEU A 279 11.97 -10.05 13.33
N ILE A 280 10.79 -10.64 13.45
CA ILE A 280 9.61 -10.02 14.07
C ILE A 280 9.11 -10.90 15.21
N GLU A 281 9.05 -10.33 16.40
CA GLU A 281 8.46 -10.96 17.60
C GLU A 281 7.13 -10.28 17.96
N ASP A 282 7.03 -8.96 17.76
CA ASP A 282 5.88 -8.14 18.10
C ASP A 282 5.68 -6.97 17.13
N ILE A 283 4.70 -6.11 17.42
CA ILE A 283 4.39 -4.94 16.61
C ILE A 283 5.49 -3.88 16.63
N GLU A 284 6.27 -3.79 17.72
CA GLU A 284 7.29 -2.75 17.89
C GLU A 284 8.40 -2.89 16.86
N ASP A 285 8.77 -4.12 16.50
CA ASP A 285 9.73 -4.42 15.44
C ASP A 285 9.28 -3.82 14.09
N LEU A 286 8.01 -3.98 13.75
CA LEU A 286 7.42 -3.44 12.51
C LEU A 286 7.33 -1.91 12.54
N VAL A 287 6.84 -1.36 13.65
CA VAL A 287 6.63 0.08 13.84
C VAL A 287 7.96 0.82 13.79
N HIS A 288 8.96 0.29 14.46
CA HIS A 288 10.32 0.84 14.45
C HIS A 288 10.94 0.79 13.05
N LEU A 289 10.82 -0.34 12.35
CA LEU A 289 11.37 -0.51 11.01
C LEU A 289 10.73 0.44 9.99
N LEU A 290 9.41 0.61 10.06
CA LEU A 290 8.65 1.46 9.12
C LEU A 290 8.51 2.91 9.57
N ASN A 291 9.10 3.28 10.72
CA ASN A 291 8.94 4.59 11.34
C ASN A 291 7.45 5.00 11.46
N TRP A 292 6.62 4.05 11.85
CA TRP A 292 5.21 4.31 12.10
C TRP A 292 5.01 4.90 13.49
N ASP A 293 5.53 6.08 13.72
CA ASP A 293 5.21 6.79 14.94
C ASP A 293 3.69 6.86 15.07
N ILE A 294 3.17 6.32 16.17
CA ILE A 294 1.87 6.78 16.60
C ILE A 294 2.11 8.28 16.81
N LYS A 295 1.58 9.12 15.93
CA LYS A 295 1.13 10.41 16.37
C LYS A 295 0.07 10.09 17.43
N VAL A 296 0.51 9.83 18.65
CA VAL A 296 -0.32 10.05 19.79
C VAL A 296 -0.67 11.52 19.60
N GLU A 297 -1.84 11.80 19.00
CA GLU A 297 -2.56 12.95 19.41
C GLU A 297 -2.60 12.77 20.93
N LYS A 298 -1.59 13.30 21.63
CA LYS A 298 -1.82 13.70 22.99
C LYS A 298 -3.08 14.53 22.82
N LYS A 299 -4.24 13.95 23.14
CA LYS A 299 -5.37 14.73 23.60
C LYS A 299 -4.73 15.49 24.76
N ILE A 300 -4.16 16.64 24.42
CA ILE A 300 -3.85 17.65 25.38
C ILE A 300 -5.23 17.85 25.98
N GLN A 301 -5.47 17.19 27.11
CA GLN A 301 -6.56 17.56 27.97
C GLN A 301 -6.23 19.03 28.22
N LYS A 302 -6.91 19.89 27.44
CA LYS A 302 -6.89 21.32 27.75
C LYS A 302 -7.31 21.35 29.20
N PRO A 303 -6.41 21.72 30.14
CA PRO A 303 -6.83 21.80 31.51
C PRO A 303 -8.01 22.75 31.49
N LEU A 304 -9.18 22.27 31.93
CA LEU A 304 -10.44 23.02 31.87
C LEU A 304 -10.39 24.34 32.66
N PHE A 305 -9.33 24.50 33.48
CA PHE A 305 -9.08 25.73 34.28
C PHE A 305 -7.57 25.96 34.40
N HIS A 306 -7.04 26.89 33.62
CA HIS A 306 -5.73 27.47 33.92
C HIS A 306 -5.94 28.54 35.01
N ASN A 307 -5.42 28.30 36.20
CA ASN A 307 -5.25 29.36 37.16
C ASN A 307 -4.12 30.27 36.68
N PHE A 308 -4.45 31.24 35.86
CA PHE A 308 -3.51 32.25 35.41
C PHE A 308 -3.34 33.32 36.50
N SER A 309 -2.10 33.74 36.74
CA SER A 309 -1.84 35.00 37.43
C SER A 309 -2.34 36.15 36.57
N GLU A 310 -2.50 37.35 37.19
CA GLU A 310 -2.93 38.54 36.45
C GLU A 310 -2.01 38.84 35.25
N ASN A 311 -0.71 38.66 35.41
CA ASN A 311 0.27 38.87 34.35
C ASN A 311 0.14 37.86 33.22
N GLU A 312 -0.04 36.59 33.55
CA GLU A 312 -0.27 35.51 32.57
C GLU A 312 -1.57 35.74 31.80
N GLN A 313 -2.66 36.11 32.50
CA GLN A 313 -3.94 36.38 31.88
C GLN A 313 -3.85 37.53 30.88
N LYS A 314 -3.11 38.59 31.22
CA LYS A 314 -2.89 39.74 30.35
C LYS A 314 -2.15 39.37 29.09
N LEU A 315 -1.03 38.59 29.17
CA LEU A 315 -0.27 38.15 28.02
C LEU A 315 -1.02 37.13 27.18
N TYR A 316 -1.71 36.17 27.81
CA TYR A 316 -2.53 35.18 27.10
C TYR A 316 -3.61 35.87 26.26
N SER A 317 -4.29 36.89 26.79
CA SER A 317 -5.31 37.63 26.05
C SER A 317 -4.72 38.38 24.85
N LEU A 318 -3.56 39.01 24.99
CA LEU A 318 -2.85 39.68 23.89
C LEU A 318 -2.40 38.74 22.79
N ILE A 319 -1.96 37.52 23.16
CA ILE A 319 -1.57 36.50 22.17
C ILE A 319 -2.83 35.93 21.50
N LYS A 320 -3.93 35.77 22.21
CA LYS A 320 -5.21 35.26 21.68
C LYS A 320 -5.83 36.16 20.62
N GLU A 321 -5.64 37.47 20.72
CA GLU A 321 -6.15 38.45 19.74
C GLU A 321 -5.41 38.41 18.41
N ASN A 322 -4.27 37.70 18.33
CA ASN A 322 -3.42 37.64 17.16
C ASN A 322 -3.14 36.17 16.78
N ILE A 323 -2.99 35.91 15.50
CA ILE A 323 -2.61 34.55 15.01
C ILE A 323 -1.16 34.24 15.44
N GLU A 324 -0.26 35.22 15.30
CA GLU A 324 1.13 35.18 15.76
C GLU A 324 1.52 36.59 16.23
N VAL A 325 2.29 36.72 17.32
CA VAL A 325 2.70 37.99 17.87
C VAL A 325 4.18 38.01 18.26
N GLY A 326 4.89 39.07 17.89
CA GLY A 326 6.29 39.26 18.24
C GLY A 326 6.48 39.76 19.67
N VAL A 327 7.63 39.43 20.29
CA VAL A 327 7.97 39.83 21.65
C VAL A 327 7.94 41.36 21.85
N ASP A 328 8.39 42.14 20.89
CA ASP A 328 8.41 43.60 20.96
C ASP A 328 6.99 44.16 21.01
N HIS A 329 6.07 43.61 20.24
CA HIS A 329 4.65 43.99 20.27
C HIS A 329 4.01 43.66 21.61
N LEU A 330 4.31 42.47 22.16
CA LEU A 330 3.84 42.05 23.48
C LEU A 330 4.39 42.97 24.56
N GLN A 331 5.66 43.41 24.50
CA GLN A 331 6.26 44.31 25.43
C GLN A 331 5.58 45.69 25.45
N ILE A 332 5.34 46.25 24.27
CA ILE A 332 4.68 47.55 24.11
C ILE A 332 3.24 47.48 24.62
N LYS A 333 2.49 46.45 24.22
CA LYS A 333 1.06 46.34 24.59
C LYS A 333 0.83 45.94 26.04
N SER A 334 1.69 45.12 26.64
CA SER A 334 1.58 44.72 28.03
C SER A 334 2.12 45.82 29.02
N GLY A 335 3.07 46.62 28.56
CA GLY A 335 3.81 47.55 29.41
C GLY A 335 4.77 46.85 30.37
N PHE A 336 5.08 45.57 30.16
CA PHE A 336 5.98 44.81 31.03
C PHE A 336 7.43 45.16 30.76
N VAL A 337 8.24 45.20 31.81
CA VAL A 337 9.69 45.22 31.68
C VAL A 337 10.17 43.90 31.08
N SER A 338 11.27 43.90 30.33
CA SER A 338 11.73 42.75 29.56
C SER A 338 11.93 41.48 30.40
N SER A 339 12.37 41.62 31.67
CA SER A 339 12.54 40.48 32.58
C SER A 339 11.21 39.83 32.98
N LEU A 340 10.20 40.64 33.31
CA LEU A 340 8.86 40.16 33.68
C LEU A 340 8.18 39.52 32.48
N LEU A 341 8.30 40.12 31.29
CA LEU A 341 7.76 39.57 30.04
C LEU A 341 8.35 38.17 29.74
N ALA A 342 9.68 38.02 29.85
CA ALA A 342 10.36 36.77 29.58
C ALA A 342 9.93 35.66 30.57
N ILE A 343 9.83 35.99 31.86
CA ILE A 343 9.38 35.03 32.88
C ILE A 343 7.95 34.60 32.61
N THR A 344 7.03 35.53 32.36
CA THR A 344 5.61 35.22 32.15
C THR A 344 5.39 34.43 30.82
N LEU A 345 6.16 34.71 29.76
CA LEU A 345 6.12 33.92 28.54
C LEU A 345 6.62 32.49 28.76
N LEU A 346 7.68 32.31 29.55
CA LEU A 346 8.18 30.99 29.90
C LEU A 346 7.14 30.20 30.74
N GLU A 347 6.50 30.85 31.70
CA GLU A 347 5.44 30.23 32.51
C GLU A 347 4.25 29.78 31.66
N LEU A 348 3.81 30.56 30.68
CA LEU A 348 2.76 30.22 29.73
C LEU A 348 3.18 29.07 28.77
N GLU A 349 4.44 29.05 28.38
CA GLU A 349 5.01 27.97 27.54
C GLU A 349 5.10 26.66 28.35
N MET A 350 5.58 26.71 29.59
CA MET A 350 5.60 25.55 30.51
C MET A 350 4.19 25.02 30.83
N LYS A 351 3.18 25.88 30.85
CA LYS A 351 1.77 25.48 30.96
C LYS A 351 1.16 24.98 29.66
N ASN A 352 1.97 24.84 28.57
CA ASN A 352 1.52 24.48 27.24
C ASN A 352 0.36 25.34 26.70
N CYS A 353 0.33 26.61 27.03
CA CYS A 353 -0.67 27.56 26.56
C CYS A 353 -0.23 28.31 25.30
N ILE A 354 1.09 28.44 25.12
CA ILE A 354 1.70 29.13 23.98
C ILE A 354 2.88 28.30 23.44
N ILE A 355 3.26 28.58 22.20
CA ILE A 355 4.45 28.01 21.54
C ILE A 355 5.32 29.16 21.05
N SER A 356 6.63 29.10 21.33
CA SER A 356 7.62 29.99 20.74
C SER A 356 7.95 29.58 19.29
N LEU A 357 8.07 30.60 18.43
CA LEU A 357 8.39 30.46 17.02
C LEU A 357 9.74 31.14 16.70
N PRO A 358 10.43 30.72 15.60
CA PRO A 358 11.63 31.43 15.17
C PRO A 358 11.40 32.92 14.98
N GLY A 359 12.37 33.76 15.42
CA GLY A 359 12.25 35.21 15.38
C GLY A 359 11.54 35.84 16.61
N LYS A 360 11.54 35.16 17.76
CA LYS A 360 10.93 35.59 19.00
C LYS A 360 9.44 35.93 18.85
N ARG A 361 8.71 35.10 18.13
CA ARG A 361 7.25 35.20 17.98
C ARG A 361 6.57 34.12 18.80
N TYR A 362 5.33 34.36 19.20
CA TYR A 362 4.52 33.46 20.02
C TYR A 362 3.13 33.27 19.42
N LYS A 363 2.56 32.10 19.58
CA LYS A 363 1.16 31.79 19.23
C LYS A 363 0.53 30.88 20.28
N LEU A 364 -0.78 30.79 20.31
CA LEU A 364 -1.49 29.81 21.14
C LEU A 364 -1.26 28.39 20.62
N VAL A 365 -1.33 27.42 21.53
CA VAL A 365 -1.26 25.97 21.24
C VAL A 365 -2.52 25.50 20.55
#